data_c183123c154ac52da6a58a1161738b7d
#
_entry.id   c183123c154ac52da6a58a1161738b7d
#
_cell.length_a   1.000
_cell.length_b   1.000
_cell.length_c   1.000
_cell.angle_alpha   90.00
_cell.angle_beta   90.00
_cell.angle_gamma   90.00
#
_symmetry.space_group_name_H-M   'P 1'
#
loop_
_entity.id
_entity.type
_entity.pdbx_description
1 polymer ?
#
loop_
_entity_poly.entity_id
_entity_poly.type
_entity_poly.pdbx_seq_one_letter_code
_entity_poly.pdbx_strand_id
1 'polypeptide(L)'
;ASIEAARAGEHGRGFAVVAGEVRNLASQSAKSSKEITDTINKVQTSVKETVESMNNIYDSATHQKAKADSVGQVLNKVVDAAYTANELARNIENEIAYQRDITDKARNTING
;
A
#
# COMPACT_ATOMS: atom_id res chain seq x y z
N ALA A 1 11.53 29.51 -75.42
CA ALA A 1 10.64 29.84 -74.31
C ALA A 1 9.75 28.65 -73.92
N SER A 2 9.19 27.94 -74.90
CA SER A 2 8.33 26.75 -74.58
C SER A 2 9.11 25.54 -74.09
N ILE A 3 10.38 25.38 -74.58
CA ILE A 3 11.28 24.35 -74.09
C ILE A 3 11.70 24.66 -72.66
N GLU A 4 11.96 25.88 -72.36
CA GLU A 4 12.34 26.35 -71.03
C GLU A 4 11.16 26.22 -70.07
N ALA A 5 9.93 26.57 -70.49
CA ALA A 5 8.73 26.39 -69.71
C ALA A 5 8.40 24.92 -69.47
N ALA A 6 8.58 24.04 -70.47
CA ALA A 6 8.40 22.59 -70.33
C ALA A 6 9.47 22.00 -69.40
N ARG A 7 10.71 22.45 -69.51
CA ARG A 7 11.81 22.04 -68.65
C ARG A 7 11.57 22.49 -67.19
N ALA A 8 11.12 23.72 -67.01
CA ALA A 8 10.69 24.22 -65.72
C ALA A 8 9.49 23.46 -65.16
N GLY A 9 8.56 23.05 -66.04
CA GLY A 9 7.39 22.23 -65.69
C GLY A 9 7.77 20.87 -65.18
N GLU A 10 8.73 20.20 -65.80
CA GLU A 10 9.22 18.89 -65.26
C GLU A 10 9.97 19.01 -63.95
N HIS A 11 10.85 20.02 -63.88
CA HIS A 11 11.56 20.32 -62.62
C HIS A 11 10.55 20.77 -61.55
N GLY A 12 9.55 21.55 -61.93
CA GLY A 12 8.49 21.97 -61.05
C GLY A 12 7.65 20.82 -60.52
N ARG A 13 7.42 19.78 -61.32
CA ARG A 13 6.76 18.56 -60.89
C ARG A 13 7.61 17.77 -59.87
N GLY A 14 8.91 17.64 -60.15
CA GLY A 14 9.86 17.03 -59.23
C GLY A 14 9.90 17.73 -57.87
N PHE A 15 9.98 19.05 -57.89
CA PHE A 15 9.94 19.83 -56.65
C PHE A 15 8.60 19.73 -55.93
N ALA A 16 7.51 19.69 -56.68
CA ALA A 16 6.15 19.51 -56.10
C ALA A 16 6.01 18.16 -55.37
N VAL A 17 6.56 17.09 -55.95
CA VAL A 17 6.57 15.76 -55.33
C VAL A 17 7.36 15.76 -54.05
N VAL A 18 8.59 16.34 -54.08
CA VAL A 18 9.42 16.47 -52.91
C VAL A 18 8.78 17.35 -51.83
N ALA A 19 8.21 18.48 -52.24
CA ALA A 19 7.52 19.37 -51.30
C ALA A 19 6.29 18.69 -50.66
N GLY A 20 5.54 17.89 -51.45
CA GLY A 20 4.42 17.06 -50.96
C GLY A 20 4.86 16.04 -49.94
N GLU A 21 5.98 15.37 -50.21
CA GLU A 21 6.56 14.38 -49.29
C GLU A 21 7.06 15.04 -48.00
N VAL A 22 7.76 16.17 -48.11
CA VAL A 22 8.20 16.94 -46.95
C VAL A 22 7.01 17.37 -46.10
N ARG A 23 5.94 17.87 -46.77
CA ARG A 23 4.70 18.25 -46.03
C ARG A 23 4.07 17.06 -45.36
N ASN A 24 4.03 15.88 -45.98
CA ASN A 24 3.53 14.68 -45.44
C ASN A 24 4.34 14.22 -44.22
N LEU A 25 5.68 14.24 -44.35
CA LEU A 25 6.57 13.91 -43.22
C LEU A 25 6.40 14.89 -42.06
N ALA A 26 6.26 16.19 -42.35
CA ALA A 26 6.01 17.19 -41.33
C ALA A 26 4.69 16.95 -40.60
N SER A 27 3.64 16.58 -41.35
CA SER A 27 2.33 16.22 -40.77
C SER A 27 2.42 14.98 -39.89
N GLN A 28 3.11 13.93 -40.37
CA GLN A 28 3.32 12.71 -39.60
C GLN A 28 4.16 12.98 -38.34
N SER A 29 5.18 13.83 -38.48
CA SER A 29 6.03 14.22 -37.33
C SER A 29 5.22 14.99 -36.29
N ALA A 30 4.38 15.91 -36.70
CA ALA A 30 3.49 16.65 -35.80
C ALA A 30 2.51 15.73 -35.09
N LYS A 31 1.94 14.77 -35.83
CA LYS A 31 1.04 13.75 -35.25
C LYS A 31 1.75 12.90 -34.21
N SER A 32 2.95 12.41 -34.57
CA SER A 32 3.76 11.60 -33.65
C SER A 32 4.14 12.37 -32.39
N SER A 33 4.51 13.66 -32.56
CA SER A 33 4.85 14.54 -31.43
C SER A 33 3.65 14.71 -30.49
N LYS A 34 2.46 14.86 -31.05
CA LYS A 34 1.24 14.97 -30.26
C LYS A 34 0.96 13.68 -29.51
N GLU A 35 1.11 12.53 -30.15
CA GLU A 35 0.92 11.22 -29.52
C GLU A 35 1.92 11.01 -28.38
N ILE A 36 3.18 11.43 -28.56
CA ILE A 36 4.20 11.38 -27.52
C ILE A 36 3.82 12.28 -26.36
N THR A 37 3.37 13.51 -26.62
CA THR A 37 2.94 14.44 -25.58
C THR A 37 1.75 13.87 -24.80
N ASP A 38 0.77 13.29 -25.48
CA ASP A 38 -0.39 12.66 -24.84
C ASP A 38 0.05 11.48 -23.96
N THR A 39 0.99 10.67 -24.46
CA THR A 39 1.55 9.55 -23.71
C THR A 39 2.31 10.01 -22.46
N ILE A 40 3.11 11.05 -22.60
CA ILE A 40 3.83 11.64 -21.47
C ILE A 40 2.86 12.15 -20.41
N ASN A 41 1.80 12.83 -20.82
CA ASN A 41 0.77 13.32 -19.91
C ASN A 41 0.09 12.16 -19.15
N LYS A 42 -0.20 11.07 -19.84
CA LYS A 42 -0.76 9.85 -19.21
C LYS A 42 0.23 9.24 -18.21
N VAL A 43 1.49 9.16 -18.57
CA VAL A 43 2.54 8.66 -17.67
C VAL A 43 2.66 9.54 -16.42
N GLN A 44 2.66 10.85 -16.60
CA GLN A 44 2.71 11.80 -15.48
C GLN A 44 1.52 11.63 -14.54
N THR A 45 0.33 11.47 -15.09
CA THR A 45 -0.87 11.21 -14.28
C THR A 45 -0.76 9.90 -13.52
N SER A 46 -0.30 8.84 -14.18
CA SER A 46 -0.10 7.52 -13.55
C SER A 46 0.95 7.58 -12.44
N VAL A 47 2.04 8.31 -12.65
CA VAL A 47 3.08 8.52 -11.63
C VAL A 47 2.50 9.24 -10.42
N LYS A 48 1.71 10.29 -10.66
CA LYS A 48 1.06 11.04 -9.57
C LYS A 48 0.13 10.15 -8.76
N GLU A 49 -0.71 9.37 -9.43
CA GLU A 49 -1.60 8.41 -8.77
C GLU A 49 -0.82 7.36 -7.98
N THR A 50 0.29 6.89 -8.52
CA THR A 50 1.17 5.93 -7.83
C THR A 50 1.75 6.55 -6.57
N VAL A 51 2.21 7.80 -6.62
CA VAL A 51 2.74 8.51 -5.45
C VAL A 51 1.67 8.68 -4.38
N GLU A 52 0.45 9.02 -4.77
CA GLU A 52 -0.69 9.13 -3.83
C GLU A 52 -0.98 7.77 -3.19
N SER A 53 -0.99 6.70 -3.98
CA SER A 53 -1.19 5.34 -3.47
C SER A 53 -0.09 4.94 -2.49
N MET A 54 1.18 5.27 -2.79
CA MET A 54 2.31 4.99 -1.90
C MET A 54 2.18 5.75 -0.58
N ASN A 55 1.76 7.02 -0.63
CA ASN A 55 1.51 7.80 0.58
C ASN A 55 0.40 7.19 1.43
N ASN A 56 -0.67 6.72 0.80
CA ASN A 56 -1.77 6.04 1.48
C ASN A 56 -1.31 4.73 2.12
N ILE A 57 -0.46 3.97 1.43
CA ILE A 57 0.14 2.73 1.96
C ILE A 57 1.02 3.05 3.17
N TYR A 58 1.83 4.10 3.07
CA TYR A 58 2.68 4.54 4.19
C TYR A 58 1.85 4.90 5.42
N ASP A 59 0.79 5.68 5.24
CA ASP A 59 -0.11 6.05 6.33
C ASP A 59 -0.79 4.82 6.93
N SER A 60 -1.24 3.89 6.11
CA SER A 60 -1.84 2.63 6.56
C SER A 60 -0.84 1.78 7.33
N ALA A 61 0.40 1.69 6.87
CA ALA A 61 1.46 0.94 7.56
C ALA A 61 1.77 1.55 8.92
N THR A 62 1.84 2.89 9.01
CA THR A 62 2.04 3.60 10.27
C THR A 62 0.90 3.33 11.24
N HIS A 63 -0.33 3.34 10.74
CA HIS A 63 -1.53 3.06 11.53
C HIS A 63 -1.55 1.61 12.04
N GLN A 64 -1.17 0.66 11.19
CA GLN A 64 -1.07 -0.75 11.56
C GLN A 64 0.02 -0.98 12.61
N LYS A 65 1.14 -0.29 12.51
CA LYS A 65 2.20 -0.36 13.52
C LYS A 65 1.68 0.10 14.89
N ALA A 66 0.97 1.21 14.95
CA ALA A 66 0.37 1.71 16.18
C ALA A 66 -0.64 0.70 16.76
N LYS A 67 -1.46 0.07 15.90
CA LYS A 67 -2.40 -0.99 16.32
C LYS A 67 -1.66 -2.21 16.85
N ALA A 68 -0.59 -2.63 16.20
CA ALA A 68 0.23 -3.77 16.65
C ALA A 68 0.84 -3.50 18.03
N ASP A 69 1.34 -2.29 18.26
CA ASP A 69 1.86 -1.88 19.56
C ASP A 69 0.77 -1.92 20.64
N SER A 70 -0.44 -1.45 20.31
CA SER A 70 -1.60 -1.52 21.22
C SER A 70 -2.01 -2.95 21.53
N VAL A 71 -2.02 -3.84 20.54
CA VAL A 71 -2.29 -5.27 20.72
C VAL A 71 -1.23 -5.90 21.63
N GLY A 72 0.04 -5.55 21.42
CA GLY A 72 1.13 -6.00 22.28
C GLY A 72 0.92 -5.62 23.75
N GLN A 73 0.49 -4.38 24.00
CA GLN A 73 0.17 -3.91 25.35
C GLN A 73 -1.02 -4.67 25.96
N VAL A 74 -2.06 -4.92 25.18
CA VAL A 74 -3.22 -5.72 25.64
C VAL A 74 -2.80 -7.16 25.98
N LEU A 75 -1.96 -7.76 25.14
CA LEU A 75 -1.44 -9.11 25.39
C LEU A 75 -0.62 -9.18 26.68
N ASN A 76 0.19 -8.17 26.95
CA ASN A 76 0.93 -8.08 28.23
C ASN A 76 -0.04 -8.01 29.42
N LYS A 77 -1.11 -7.25 29.32
CA LYS A 77 -2.15 -7.18 30.35
C LYS A 77 -2.87 -8.52 30.54
N VAL A 78 -3.13 -9.24 29.45
CA VAL A 78 -3.74 -10.57 29.51
C VAL A 78 -2.81 -11.55 30.24
N VAL A 79 -1.52 -11.53 29.93
CA VAL A 79 -0.53 -12.37 30.61
C VAL A 79 -0.48 -12.05 32.09
N ASP A 80 -0.42 -10.77 32.46
CA ASP A 80 -0.43 -10.33 33.85
C ASP A 80 -1.70 -10.78 34.60
N ALA A 81 -2.85 -10.66 33.95
CA ALA A 81 -4.12 -11.12 34.50
C ALA A 81 -4.14 -12.63 34.71
N ALA A 82 -3.54 -13.39 33.78
CA ALA A 82 -3.41 -14.84 33.89
C ALA A 82 -2.54 -15.23 35.08
N TYR A 83 -1.40 -14.55 35.28
CA TYR A 83 -0.57 -14.75 36.45
C TYR A 83 -1.31 -14.45 37.76
N THR A 84 -2.02 -13.33 37.81
CA THR A 84 -2.82 -12.95 38.97
C THR A 84 -3.91 -13.99 39.26
N ALA A 85 -4.62 -14.47 38.23
CA ALA A 85 -5.64 -15.49 38.38
C ALA A 85 -5.05 -16.80 38.90
N ASN A 86 -3.89 -17.19 38.40
CA ASN A 86 -3.19 -18.41 38.86
C ASN A 86 -2.77 -18.31 40.32
N GLU A 87 -2.25 -17.14 40.71
CA GLU A 87 -1.87 -16.85 42.08
C GLU A 87 -3.10 -16.89 43.02
N LEU A 88 -4.20 -16.29 42.60
CA LEU A 88 -5.47 -16.33 43.33
C LEU A 88 -5.99 -17.74 43.49
N ALA A 89 -5.97 -18.55 42.44
CA ALA A 89 -6.35 -19.96 42.48
C ALA A 89 -5.51 -20.74 43.49
N ARG A 90 -4.23 -20.51 43.52
CA ARG A 90 -3.32 -21.14 44.49
C ARG A 90 -3.62 -20.71 45.91
N ASN A 91 -3.94 -19.46 46.16
CA ASN A 91 -4.33 -18.95 47.45
C ASN A 91 -5.66 -19.58 47.94
N ILE A 92 -6.62 -19.77 47.02
CA ILE A 92 -7.88 -20.42 47.30
C ILE A 92 -7.63 -21.88 47.68
N GLU A 93 -6.80 -22.60 46.97
CA GLU A 93 -6.42 -23.98 47.29
C GLU A 93 -5.83 -24.08 48.70
N ASN A 94 -4.92 -23.16 49.04
CA ASN A 94 -4.34 -23.11 50.38
C ASN A 94 -5.38 -22.82 51.47
N GLU A 95 -6.31 -21.93 51.19
CA GLU A 95 -7.39 -21.56 52.10
C GLU A 95 -8.32 -22.77 52.33
N ILE A 96 -8.65 -23.50 51.26
CA ILE A 96 -9.46 -24.71 51.35
C ILE A 96 -8.75 -25.78 52.20
N ALA A 97 -7.46 -25.97 51.96
CA ALA A 97 -6.66 -26.94 52.76
C ALA A 97 -6.63 -26.55 54.24
N TYR A 98 -6.48 -25.29 54.55
CA TYR A 98 -6.48 -24.75 55.91
C TYR A 98 -7.85 -24.99 56.58
N GLN A 99 -8.92 -24.68 55.90
CA GLN A 99 -10.28 -24.94 56.42
C GLN A 99 -10.58 -26.41 56.62
N ARG A 100 -10.10 -27.28 55.77
CA ARG A 100 -10.19 -28.72 55.95
C ARG A 100 -9.50 -29.18 57.23
N ASP A 101 -8.29 -28.67 57.44
CA ASP A 101 -7.53 -29.00 58.65
C ASP A 101 -8.24 -28.55 59.92
N ILE A 102 -8.81 -27.35 59.94
CA ILE A 102 -9.62 -26.84 61.05
C ILE A 102 -10.85 -27.70 61.27
N THR A 103 -11.54 -28.07 60.21
CA THR A 103 -12.75 -28.90 60.29
C THR A 103 -12.43 -30.29 60.89
N ASP A 104 -11.35 -30.91 60.43
CA ASP A 104 -10.90 -32.20 60.92
C ASP A 104 -10.53 -32.15 62.41
N LYS A 105 -9.80 -31.08 62.81
CA LYS A 105 -9.46 -30.88 64.24
C LYS A 105 -10.69 -30.65 65.10
N ALA A 106 -11.65 -29.88 64.62
CA ALA A 106 -12.90 -29.66 65.31
C ALA A 106 -13.72 -30.98 65.47
N ARG A 107 -13.76 -31.78 64.42
CA ARG A 107 -14.41 -33.08 64.42
C ARG A 107 -13.76 -34.02 65.43
N ASN A 108 -12.47 -34.10 65.43
CA ASN A 108 -11.69 -34.93 66.35
C ASN A 108 -11.89 -34.47 67.80
N THR A 109 -12.00 -33.20 68.09
CA THR A 109 -12.27 -32.64 69.39
C THR A 109 -13.65 -33.03 69.90
N ILE A 110 -14.65 -32.98 68.97
CA ILE A 110 -16.06 -33.38 69.32
C ILE A 110 -16.13 -34.87 69.57
N ASN A 111 -15.46 -35.69 68.76
CA ASN A 111 -15.53 -37.17 68.87
C ASN A 111 -14.57 -37.75 69.91
N GLY A 112 -13.62 -36.94 70.33
CA GLY A 112 -12.67 -37.33 71.39
C GLY A 112 -13.11 -36.86 72.74
#